data_610401a4fb515d028ffbd2706d3cecc9
#
_entry.id   610401a4fb515d028ffbd2706d3cecc9
#
_cell.length_a   1.000
_cell.length_b   1.000
_cell.length_c   1.000
_cell.angle_alpha   90.00
_cell.angle_beta   90.00
_cell.angle_gamma   90.00
#
_symmetry.space_group_name_H-M   'P 1'
#
loop_
_entity.id
_entity.type
_entity.pdbx_description
1 polymer ?
#
loop_
_entity_poly.entity_id
_entity_poly.type
_entity_poly.pdbx_seq_one_letter_code
_entity_poly.pdbx_strand_id
1 'polypeptide(L)'
;LVTAIVCIVLVFTFLGRITRVVGHSMDDTLADGELLAVWSLGYEPEQGDIVVLNKTTADFLEGEAIVKRVIAVGGQTVDIDYDAGTVAVDGQVLDEPYILEEMLWPSSSHMQETHFEVPEDSIFVMGDNRNGSTDSRHSGVGSVHRDCLLGRAVAVIWPLDRLRLL
;
A
#
# COMPACT_ATOMS: atom_id res chain seq x y z
N LEU A 1 26.00 -27.91 -4.43
CA LEU A 1 25.78 -27.09 -3.22
C LEU A 1 26.05 -25.61 -3.51
N VAL A 2 27.22 -25.22 -4.00
CA VAL A 2 27.59 -23.82 -4.31
C VAL A 2 26.62 -23.19 -5.29
N THR A 3 26.28 -23.86 -6.38
CA THR A 3 25.33 -23.38 -7.41
C THR A 3 23.94 -23.11 -6.80
N ALA A 4 23.45 -24.01 -5.95
CA ALA A 4 22.18 -23.84 -5.29
C ALA A 4 22.18 -22.62 -4.35
N ILE A 5 23.26 -22.42 -3.59
CA ILE A 5 23.42 -21.25 -2.72
C ILE A 5 23.48 -19.97 -3.55
N VAL A 6 24.23 -19.94 -4.65
CA VAL A 6 24.29 -18.79 -5.55
C VAL A 6 22.92 -18.48 -6.15
N CYS A 7 22.17 -19.49 -6.61
CA CYS A 7 20.81 -19.29 -7.13
C CYS A 7 19.88 -18.74 -6.05
N ILE A 8 19.92 -19.26 -4.82
CA ILE A 8 19.11 -18.76 -3.71
C ILE A 8 19.47 -17.31 -3.41
N VAL A 9 20.75 -16.97 -3.30
CA VAL A 9 21.21 -15.60 -3.06
C VAL A 9 20.74 -14.66 -4.18
N LEU A 10 20.87 -15.07 -5.45
CA LEU A 10 20.41 -14.28 -6.59
C LEU A 10 18.88 -14.06 -6.55
N VAL A 11 18.11 -15.11 -6.25
CA VAL A 11 16.65 -15.01 -6.13
C VAL A 11 16.28 -14.01 -5.04
N PHE A 12 16.82 -14.14 -3.83
CA PHE A 12 16.49 -13.23 -2.72
C PHE A 12 17.08 -11.83 -2.88
N THR A 13 18.15 -11.66 -3.66
CA THR A 13 18.75 -10.33 -3.89
C THR A 13 18.02 -9.55 -4.98
N PHE A 14 17.55 -10.24 -6.03
CA PHE A 14 17.01 -9.58 -7.23
C PHE A 14 15.51 -9.77 -7.46
N LEU A 15 14.90 -10.82 -6.90
CA LEU A 15 13.50 -11.18 -7.19
C LEU A 15 12.55 -10.95 -6.03
N GLY A 16 13.03 -10.98 -4.79
CA GLY A 16 12.15 -10.85 -3.64
C GLY A 16 12.85 -10.21 -2.45
N ARG A 17 12.08 -9.43 -1.70
CA ARG A 17 12.50 -8.84 -0.42
C ARG A 17 11.60 -9.34 0.68
N ILE A 18 12.10 -9.33 1.90
CA ILE A 18 11.28 -9.57 3.10
C ILE A 18 11.13 -8.23 3.81
N THR A 19 9.90 -7.85 4.10
CA THR A 19 9.57 -6.62 4.81
C THR A 19 8.70 -6.94 6.01
N ARG A 20 8.92 -6.24 7.11
CA ARG A 20 8.06 -6.34 8.30
C ARG A 20 6.95 -5.31 8.22
N VAL A 21 5.72 -5.72 8.56
CA VAL A 21 4.61 -4.80 8.78
C VAL A 21 4.84 -4.06 10.09
N VAL A 22 4.75 -2.74 10.06
CA VAL A 22 4.86 -1.88 11.24
C VAL A 22 3.61 -1.02 11.33
N GLY A 23 2.95 -1.07 12.48
CA GLY A 23 1.74 -0.31 12.76
C GLY A 23 0.45 -1.00 12.31
N HIS A 24 -0.65 -0.25 12.37
CA HIS A 24 -2.02 -0.75 12.27
C HIS A 24 -2.79 -0.24 11.05
N SER A 25 -2.12 0.41 10.10
CA SER A 25 -2.78 1.02 8.94
C SER A 25 -3.39 0.02 7.95
N MET A 26 -3.01 -1.26 8.04
CA MET A 26 -3.50 -2.36 7.19
C MET A 26 -4.33 -3.40 7.95
N ASP A 27 -4.73 -3.11 9.22
CA ASP A 27 -5.65 -3.97 9.97
C ASP A 27 -7.01 -4.01 9.23
N ASP A 28 -7.72 -5.13 9.11
CA ASP A 28 -7.41 -6.51 9.55
C ASP A 28 -6.62 -7.34 8.52
N THR A 29 -6.30 -6.76 7.35
CA THR A 29 -5.64 -7.51 6.26
C THR A 29 -4.24 -7.95 6.67
N LEU A 30 -3.46 -7.05 7.29
CA LEU A 30 -2.12 -7.32 7.78
C LEU A 30 -1.96 -6.81 9.21
N ALA A 31 -1.43 -7.66 10.08
CA ALA A 31 -1.18 -7.29 11.47
C ALA A 31 0.25 -6.80 11.69
N ASP A 32 0.40 -5.93 12.69
CA ASP A 32 1.73 -5.49 13.14
C ASP A 32 2.65 -6.67 13.44
N GLY A 33 3.89 -6.60 12.97
CA GLY A 33 4.91 -7.62 13.17
C GLY A 33 4.93 -8.76 12.15
N GLU A 34 3.93 -8.89 11.26
CA GLU A 34 3.95 -9.89 10.18
C GLU A 34 5.13 -9.64 9.23
N LEU A 35 5.73 -10.71 8.70
CA LEU A 35 6.73 -10.64 7.64
C LEU A 35 6.12 -10.96 6.30
N LEU A 36 6.37 -10.08 5.34
CA LEU A 36 5.86 -10.15 3.97
C LEU A 36 6.96 -10.59 3.02
N ALA A 37 6.63 -11.51 2.12
CA ALA A 37 7.39 -11.71 0.89
C ALA A 37 6.94 -10.65 -0.13
N VAL A 38 7.92 -9.92 -0.69
CA VAL A 38 7.67 -8.80 -1.62
C VAL A 38 8.32 -9.12 -2.96
N TRP A 39 7.54 -9.04 -4.02
CA TRP A 39 8.00 -9.22 -5.40
C TRP A 39 8.21 -7.87 -6.07
N SER A 40 9.37 -7.66 -6.69
CA SER A 40 9.71 -6.38 -7.33
C SER A 40 10.07 -6.47 -8.82
N LEU A 41 10.52 -7.63 -9.29
CA LEU A 41 11.00 -7.75 -10.65
C LEU A 41 9.87 -7.68 -11.69
N GLY A 42 9.92 -6.67 -12.57
CA GLY A 42 8.93 -6.49 -13.64
C GLY A 42 7.52 -6.23 -13.11
N TYR A 43 7.39 -5.77 -11.88
CA TYR A 43 6.10 -5.48 -11.27
C TYR A 43 5.55 -4.13 -11.77
N GLU A 44 4.33 -4.17 -12.28
CA GLU A 44 3.51 -3.01 -12.57
C GLU A 44 2.33 -2.99 -11.60
N PRO A 45 2.06 -1.86 -10.92
CA PRO A 45 0.99 -1.79 -9.92
C PRO A 45 -0.39 -1.84 -10.57
N GLU A 46 -1.28 -2.64 -9.98
CA GLU A 46 -2.68 -2.75 -10.35
C GLU A 46 -3.57 -2.37 -9.15
N GLN A 47 -4.80 -1.92 -9.44
CA GLN A 47 -5.79 -1.64 -8.41
C GLN A 47 -6.05 -2.87 -7.54
N GLY A 48 -6.05 -2.69 -6.22
CA GLY A 48 -6.23 -3.76 -5.25
C GLY A 48 -4.93 -4.38 -4.73
N ASP A 49 -3.80 -4.19 -5.41
CA ASP A 49 -2.51 -4.72 -4.95
C ASP A 49 -2.09 -4.14 -3.60
N ILE A 50 -1.52 -4.97 -2.74
CA ILE A 50 -0.84 -4.52 -1.53
C ILE A 50 0.62 -4.27 -1.87
N VAL A 51 1.06 -3.03 -1.69
CA VAL A 51 2.40 -2.59 -2.07
C VAL A 51 3.22 -2.13 -0.88
N VAL A 52 4.52 -2.37 -0.97
CA VAL A 52 5.51 -1.80 -0.07
C VAL A 52 6.18 -0.64 -0.79
N LEU A 53 6.20 0.51 -0.14
CA LEU A 53 6.78 1.72 -0.72
C LEU A 53 7.64 2.47 0.30
N ASN A 54 8.61 3.20 -0.22
CA ASN A 54 9.44 4.10 0.56
C ASN A 54 9.30 5.51 0.00
N LYS A 55 8.67 6.41 0.75
CA LYS A 55 8.50 7.80 0.36
C LYS A 55 9.40 8.70 1.20
N THR A 56 10.61 8.89 0.71
CA THR A 56 11.63 9.71 1.38
C THR A 56 11.31 11.21 1.41
N THR A 57 10.31 11.66 0.64
CA THR A 57 9.89 13.07 0.56
C THR A 57 8.85 13.46 1.62
N ALA A 58 8.30 12.50 2.34
CA ALA A 58 7.39 12.77 3.45
C ALA A 58 8.20 12.75 4.76
N ASP A 59 8.59 13.92 5.25
CA ASP A 59 9.48 14.09 6.42
C ASP A 59 9.00 13.32 7.66
N PHE A 60 7.68 13.17 7.82
CA PHE A 60 7.09 12.46 8.96
C PHE A 60 7.13 10.91 8.83
N LEU A 61 7.49 10.37 7.67
CA LEU A 61 7.68 8.92 7.47
C LEU A 61 9.13 8.50 7.76
N GLU A 62 10.03 9.43 8.07
CA GLU A 62 11.45 9.20 8.41
C GLU A 62 12.19 8.25 7.46
N GLY A 63 11.70 8.09 6.22
CA GLY A 63 12.26 7.17 5.23
C GLY A 63 11.92 5.69 5.47
N GLU A 64 11.02 5.38 6.39
CA GLU A 64 10.56 4.01 6.63
C GLU A 64 9.71 3.48 5.46
N ALA A 65 9.83 2.17 5.24
CA ALA A 65 8.97 1.49 4.29
C ALA A 65 7.55 1.34 4.88
N ILE A 66 6.55 1.78 4.13
CA ILE A 66 5.14 1.63 4.51
C ILE A 66 4.42 0.64 3.59
N VAL A 67 3.42 -0.02 4.13
CA VAL A 67 2.57 -0.96 3.39
C VAL A 67 1.20 -0.34 3.20
N LYS A 68 0.70 -0.32 1.97
CA LYS A 68 -0.62 0.24 1.61
C LYS A 68 -1.25 -0.56 0.48
N ARG A 69 -2.55 -0.32 0.24
CA ARG A 69 -3.27 -0.86 -0.92
C ARG A 69 -3.34 0.18 -2.02
N VAL A 70 -3.12 -0.27 -3.26
CA VAL A 70 -3.31 0.54 -4.47
C VAL A 70 -4.81 0.72 -4.70
N ILE A 71 -5.26 1.97 -4.71
CA ILE A 71 -6.65 2.35 -4.99
C ILE A 71 -6.81 2.74 -6.44
N ALA A 72 -5.86 3.52 -6.96
CA ALA A 72 -5.86 3.95 -8.36
C ALA A 72 -4.44 4.04 -8.91
N VAL A 73 -4.31 3.91 -10.21
CA VAL A 73 -3.06 4.02 -10.97
C VAL A 73 -3.05 5.30 -11.82
N GLY A 74 -1.91 5.59 -12.42
CA GLY A 74 -1.71 6.82 -13.22
C GLY A 74 -2.78 7.06 -14.27
N GLY A 75 -3.22 8.30 -14.41
CA GLY A 75 -4.26 8.76 -15.31
C GLY A 75 -5.69 8.64 -14.80
N GLN A 76 -5.90 7.98 -13.64
CA GLN A 76 -7.22 7.81 -13.03
C GLN A 76 -7.56 8.94 -12.05
N THR A 77 -8.86 9.08 -11.76
CA THR A 77 -9.37 9.98 -10.72
C THR A 77 -9.86 9.19 -9.51
N VAL A 78 -9.70 9.76 -8.32
CA VAL A 78 -10.23 9.20 -7.07
C VAL A 78 -11.16 10.21 -6.42
N ASP A 79 -12.38 9.80 -6.16
CA ASP A 79 -13.39 10.58 -5.43
C ASP A 79 -13.73 9.88 -4.11
N ILE A 80 -13.70 10.64 -3.02
CA ILE A 80 -13.97 10.13 -1.67
C ILE A 80 -15.23 10.79 -1.15
N ASP A 81 -16.22 9.99 -0.80
CA ASP A 81 -17.43 10.43 -0.11
C ASP A 81 -17.37 9.94 1.34
N TYR A 82 -17.01 10.85 2.24
CA TYR A 82 -16.92 10.55 3.67
C TYR A 82 -18.29 10.42 4.33
N ASP A 83 -19.36 11.02 3.76
CA ASP A 83 -20.71 10.90 4.29
C ASP A 83 -21.32 9.53 3.95
N ALA A 84 -21.01 9.01 2.78
CA ALA A 84 -21.37 7.65 2.35
C ALA A 84 -20.35 6.58 2.76
N GLY A 85 -19.14 6.99 3.21
CA GLY A 85 -18.05 6.07 3.55
C GLY A 85 -17.45 5.34 2.35
N THR A 86 -17.55 5.89 1.12
CA THR A 86 -17.18 5.21 -0.12
C THR A 86 -16.02 5.88 -0.85
N VAL A 87 -15.31 5.10 -1.66
CA VAL A 87 -14.29 5.55 -2.60
C VAL A 87 -14.69 5.16 -4.01
N ALA A 88 -14.63 6.10 -4.95
CA ALA A 88 -14.85 5.85 -6.36
C ALA A 88 -13.58 6.12 -7.17
N VAL A 89 -13.33 5.31 -8.19
CA VAL A 89 -12.25 5.48 -9.16
C VAL A 89 -12.87 5.63 -10.54
N ASP A 90 -12.55 6.73 -11.25
CA ASP A 90 -13.16 7.09 -12.54
C ASP A 90 -14.70 7.05 -12.49
N GLY A 91 -15.27 7.48 -11.35
CA GLY A 91 -16.72 7.51 -11.11
C GLY A 91 -17.35 6.16 -10.76
N GLN A 92 -16.57 5.09 -10.64
CA GLN A 92 -17.07 3.77 -10.23
C GLN A 92 -16.75 3.53 -8.74
N VAL A 93 -17.79 3.36 -7.93
CA VAL A 93 -17.63 3.05 -6.50
C VAL A 93 -16.99 1.67 -6.35
N LEU A 94 -15.94 1.60 -5.53
CA LEU A 94 -15.21 0.36 -5.26
C LEU A 94 -16.02 -0.55 -4.31
N ASP A 95 -15.91 -1.85 -4.54
CA ASP A 95 -16.30 -2.88 -3.57
C ASP A 95 -15.09 -3.18 -2.69
N GLU A 96 -15.17 -2.83 -1.40
CA GLU A 96 -14.03 -2.82 -0.49
C GLU A 96 -14.26 -3.70 0.75
N PRO A 97 -14.42 -5.03 0.58
CA PRO A 97 -14.69 -5.93 1.69
C PRO A 97 -13.53 -6.09 2.68
N TYR A 98 -12.38 -5.50 2.37
CA TYR A 98 -11.14 -5.56 3.14
C TYR A 98 -10.98 -4.40 4.14
N ILE A 99 -11.83 -3.37 4.11
CA ILE A 99 -11.74 -2.26 5.08
C ILE A 99 -12.16 -2.72 6.47
N LEU A 100 -11.45 -2.26 7.49
CA LEU A 100 -11.68 -2.63 8.88
C LEU A 100 -13.05 -2.14 9.39
N GLU A 101 -13.40 -0.92 9.06
CA GLU A 101 -14.62 -0.24 9.50
C GLU A 101 -15.00 0.87 8.52
N GLU A 102 -16.23 1.36 8.63
CA GLU A 102 -16.72 2.47 7.82
C GLU A 102 -15.81 3.69 7.94
N MET A 103 -15.50 4.30 6.80
CA MET A 103 -14.63 5.46 6.72
C MET A 103 -15.35 6.71 7.25
N LEU A 104 -14.72 7.38 8.20
CA LEU A 104 -15.23 8.60 8.83
C LEU A 104 -14.54 9.84 8.29
N TRP A 105 -15.17 11.00 8.47
CA TRP A 105 -14.51 12.27 8.22
C TRP A 105 -13.23 12.40 9.04
N PRO A 106 -12.08 12.61 8.41
CA PRO A 106 -10.83 12.74 9.14
C PRO A 106 -10.79 14.04 9.95
N SER A 107 -10.27 13.95 11.17
CA SER A 107 -10.08 15.14 12.03
C SER A 107 -8.89 16.00 11.59
N SER A 108 -7.98 15.45 10.77
CA SER A 108 -6.80 16.15 10.28
C SER A 108 -7.16 17.14 9.17
N SER A 109 -6.71 18.38 9.29
CA SER A 109 -6.83 19.41 8.24
C SER A 109 -6.07 19.07 6.95
N HIS A 110 -5.12 18.12 7.03
CA HIS A 110 -4.33 17.65 5.89
C HIS A 110 -5.01 16.54 5.07
N MET A 111 -6.23 16.13 5.43
CA MET A 111 -6.98 15.05 4.79
C MET A 111 -8.41 15.47 4.42
N GLN A 112 -8.63 16.74 4.13
CA GLN A 112 -9.98 17.29 3.82
C GLN A 112 -10.30 17.25 2.32
N GLU A 113 -9.33 16.96 1.47
CA GLU A 113 -9.54 16.83 0.03
C GLU A 113 -10.30 15.53 -0.28
N THR A 114 -11.23 15.61 -1.22
CA THR A 114 -12.12 14.50 -1.59
C THR A 114 -12.00 14.12 -3.06
N HIS A 115 -11.30 14.90 -3.87
CA HIS A 115 -11.07 14.64 -5.29
C HIS A 115 -9.59 14.68 -5.62
N PHE A 116 -9.07 13.64 -6.28
CA PHE A 116 -7.66 13.51 -6.61
C PHE A 116 -7.48 13.06 -8.07
N GLU A 117 -6.62 13.73 -8.80
CA GLU A 117 -6.10 13.27 -10.09
C GLU A 117 -4.76 12.55 -9.86
N VAL A 118 -4.64 11.32 -10.34
CA VAL A 118 -3.41 10.53 -10.17
C VAL A 118 -2.48 10.78 -11.34
N PRO A 119 -1.28 11.37 -11.13
CA PRO A 119 -0.30 11.57 -12.20
C PRO A 119 0.07 10.24 -12.88
N GLU A 120 0.40 10.28 -14.21
CA GLU A 120 0.67 9.11 -15.04
C GLU A 120 1.70 8.12 -14.45
N ASP A 121 2.78 8.65 -13.83
CA ASP A 121 3.84 7.83 -13.23
C ASP A 121 3.65 7.60 -11.73
N SER A 122 2.41 7.70 -11.25
CA SER A 122 2.09 7.62 -9.82
C SER A 122 0.97 6.64 -9.54
N ILE A 123 0.80 6.32 -8.28
CA ILE A 123 -0.33 5.57 -7.74
C ILE A 123 -0.96 6.32 -6.57
N PHE A 124 -2.24 6.11 -6.34
CA PHE A 124 -2.95 6.54 -5.16
C PHE A 124 -3.15 5.34 -4.24
N VAL A 125 -2.69 5.45 -3.01
CA VAL A 125 -2.70 4.32 -2.06
C VAL A 125 -3.45 4.70 -0.78
N MET A 126 -4.15 3.72 -0.20
CA MET A 126 -4.81 3.88 1.10
C MET A 126 -4.51 2.69 2.00
N GLY A 127 -4.61 2.91 3.31
CA GLY A 127 -4.61 1.82 4.27
C GLY A 127 -5.99 1.16 4.34
N ASP A 128 -6.03 -0.14 4.65
CA ASP A 128 -7.29 -0.86 4.85
C ASP A 128 -7.98 -0.42 6.14
N ASN A 129 -7.21 -0.05 7.17
CA ASN A 129 -7.69 0.70 8.32
C ASN A 129 -7.83 2.20 7.97
N ARG A 130 -8.94 2.56 7.33
CA ARG A 130 -9.22 3.89 6.79
C ARG A 130 -9.09 5.02 7.79
N ASN A 131 -9.51 4.78 9.01
CA ASN A 131 -9.52 5.77 10.08
C ASN A 131 -8.19 5.85 10.85
N GLY A 132 -7.34 4.83 10.72
CA GLY A 132 -6.01 4.71 11.35
C GLY A 132 -4.84 4.77 10.38
N SER A 133 -5.00 5.34 9.18
CA SER A 133 -3.96 5.35 8.15
C SER A 133 -3.56 6.77 7.73
N THR A 134 -2.25 7.00 7.68
CA THR A 134 -1.66 8.12 6.93
C THR A 134 -1.24 7.61 5.56
N ASP A 135 -1.90 8.10 4.51
CA ASP A 135 -1.78 7.60 3.14
C ASP A 135 -1.97 8.73 2.10
N SER A 136 -2.28 8.41 0.85
CA SER A 136 -2.38 9.39 -0.23
C SER A 136 -3.43 10.48 -0.02
N ARG A 137 -4.40 10.28 0.87
CA ARG A 137 -5.36 11.32 1.29
C ARG A 137 -4.68 12.46 2.05
N HIS A 138 -3.57 12.19 2.71
CA HIS A 138 -2.84 13.20 3.46
C HIS A 138 -2.01 14.07 2.50
N SER A 139 -2.19 15.39 2.54
CA SER A 139 -1.51 16.34 1.63
C SER A 139 0.02 16.24 1.63
N GLY A 140 0.64 15.80 2.74
CA GLY A 140 2.09 15.53 2.83
C GLY A 140 2.52 14.22 2.18
N VAL A 141 1.58 13.28 1.92
CA VAL A 141 1.84 12.03 1.19
C VAL A 141 1.46 12.21 -0.27
N GLY A 142 0.18 12.47 -0.58
CA GLY A 142 -0.34 12.60 -1.94
C GLY A 142 -0.11 11.34 -2.77
N SER A 143 -0.25 11.45 -4.09
CA SER A 143 0.09 10.38 -5.02
C SER A 143 1.56 9.99 -4.92
N VAL A 144 1.84 8.69 -4.98
CA VAL A 144 3.19 8.13 -4.80
C VAL A 144 3.76 7.77 -6.16
N HIS A 145 4.90 8.37 -6.51
CA HIS A 145 5.60 8.05 -7.75
C HIS A 145 6.09 6.59 -7.76
N ARG A 146 6.06 5.93 -8.92
CA ARG A 146 6.43 4.52 -9.10
C ARG A 146 7.84 4.19 -8.58
N ASP A 147 8.78 5.12 -8.68
CA ASP A 147 10.15 4.93 -8.18
C ASP A 147 10.23 4.71 -6.66
N CYS A 148 9.18 5.09 -5.93
CA CYS A 148 9.07 4.83 -4.50
C CYS A 148 8.62 3.42 -4.16
N LEU A 149 8.17 2.61 -5.17
CA LEU A 149 7.71 1.24 -4.96
C LEU A 149 8.90 0.31 -4.72
N LEU A 150 8.83 -0.43 -3.63
CA LEU A 150 9.76 -1.53 -3.35
C LEU A 150 9.26 -2.85 -3.95
N GLY A 151 7.94 -2.96 -4.19
CA GLY A 151 7.30 -4.10 -4.83
C GLY A 151 5.91 -4.41 -4.25
N ARG A 152 5.30 -5.49 -4.76
CA ARG A 152 4.03 -6.04 -4.32
C ARG A 152 4.24 -7.06 -3.19
N ALA A 153 3.50 -6.97 -2.13
CA ALA A 153 3.39 -8.02 -1.12
C ALA A 153 2.60 -9.19 -1.71
N VAL A 154 3.21 -10.37 -1.73
CA VAL A 154 2.60 -11.57 -2.35
C VAL A 154 2.20 -12.63 -1.35
N ALA A 155 2.80 -12.61 -0.15
CA ALA A 155 2.47 -13.54 0.92
C ALA A 155 2.87 -12.99 2.28
N VAL A 156 2.14 -13.39 3.31
CA VAL A 156 2.58 -13.37 4.70
C VAL A 156 3.37 -14.66 4.94
N ILE A 157 4.63 -14.55 5.37
CA ILE A 157 5.53 -15.69 5.59
C ILE A 157 5.83 -15.95 7.06
N TRP A 158 5.46 -15.03 7.93
CA TRP A 158 5.60 -15.14 9.38
C TRP A 158 4.56 -14.28 10.10
N PRO A 159 3.97 -14.74 11.20
CA PRO A 159 4.19 -16.02 11.86
C PRO A 159 3.59 -17.21 11.06
N LEU A 160 4.08 -18.42 11.29
CA LEU A 160 3.74 -19.60 10.47
C LEU A 160 2.26 -20.00 10.55
N ASP A 161 1.58 -19.70 11.65
CA ASP A 161 0.15 -19.92 11.83
C ASP A 161 -0.73 -18.93 11.05
N ARG A 162 -0.13 -17.86 10.49
CA ARG A 162 -0.77 -16.86 9.63
C ARG A 162 -0.28 -16.89 8.20
N LEU A 163 0.45 -17.93 7.81
CA LEU A 163 0.96 -18.09 6.44
C LEU A 163 -0.20 -18.07 5.43
N ARG A 164 -0.16 -17.09 4.49
CA ARG A 164 -1.18 -16.95 3.45
C ARG A 164 -0.64 -16.19 2.23
N LEU A 165 -1.27 -16.39 1.07
CA LEU A 165 -1.09 -15.53 -0.12
C LEU A 165 -1.96 -14.27 0.05
N LEU A 166 -1.51 -13.17 -0.58
CA LEU A 166 -2.16 -11.86 -0.58
C LEU A 166 -2.70 -11.53 -1.97
#